data_943e81af975f87630a8e12af28da84af
#
_entry.id   943e81af975f87630a8e12af28da84af
#
_cell.length_a   1.000
_cell.length_b   1.000
_cell.length_c   1.000
_cell.angle_alpha   90.00
_cell.angle_beta   90.00
_cell.angle_gamma   90.00
#
_symmetry.space_group_name_H-M   'P 1'
#
loop_
_entity.id
_entity.type
_entity.pdbx_description
1 polymer ?
#
loop_
_entity_poly.entity_id
_entity_poly.type
_entity_poly.pdbx_seq_one_letter_code
_entity_poly.pdbx_strand_id
1 'polypeptide(L)'
;LDAVAEMGFDVVYLPPVHPIGRVNRKGPNNTLTPGPDDPGSPWAIGSAEGGHDAVHPALGTIDDFDAFVARAESLGLEIAIDLALQAAPDHPWVAAHPEWFTTRADGTIAYAENPPKKYQDIYPLNFDNDPEGLYAEVERVVRYWMAHGVRIFRVDNPHTKPLWVWDRLMSSIFATDPDVLFLAEAFTRPPMMRALAEVGFQQSYTYFTWRNTRQEIEEYARELAGPAAAYMRPNFFVNTPDI
;
A
#
# COMPACT_ATOMS: atom_id res chain seq x y z
N LEU A 1 12.72 -10.36 15.17
CA LEU A 1 13.43 -9.10 14.87
C LEU A 1 14.95 -9.26 15.03
N ASP A 2 15.44 -9.94 16.08
CA ASP A 2 16.87 -10.09 16.35
C ASP A 2 17.64 -10.68 15.14
N ALA A 3 17.15 -11.77 14.56
CA ALA A 3 17.76 -12.37 13.37
C ALA A 3 17.77 -11.44 12.15
N VAL A 4 16.76 -10.57 12.01
CA VAL A 4 16.69 -9.58 10.93
C VAL A 4 17.75 -8.49 11.12
N ALA A 5 17.91 -8.01 12.34
CA ALA A 5 18.95 -7.04 12.70
C ALA A 5 20.36 -7.64 12.51
N GLU A 6 20.59 -8.90 12.93
CA GLU A 6 21.85 -9.62 12.73
C GLU A 6 22.21 -9.82 11.25
N MET A 7 21.22 -9.91 10.35
CA MET A 7 21.41 -9.95 8.91
C MET A 7 21.85 -8.58 8.32
N GLY A 8 21.76 -7.50 9.10
CA GLY A 8 22.16 -6.15 8.67
C GLY A 8 21.09 -5.40 7.87
N PHE A 9 19.81 -5.74 8.04
CA PHE A 9 18.71 -4.96 7.49
C PHE A 9 18.41 -3.72 8.35
N ASP A 10 17.93 -2.65 7.72
CA ASP A 10 17.56 -1.40 8.39
C ASP A 10 16.04 -1.29 8.57
N VAL A 11 15.25 -1.92 7.69
CA VAL A 11 13.80 -1.79 7.66
C VAL A 11 13.11 -3.15 7.62
N VAL A 12 12.06 -3.29 8.42
CA VAL A 12 11.13 -4.43 8.36
C VAL A 12 9.83 -3.97 7.72
N TYR A 13 9.50 -4.51 6.55
CA TYR A 13 8.23 -4.26 5.89
C TYR A 13 7.18 -5.30 6.32
N LEU A 14 6.00 -4.78 6.66
CA LEU A 14 4.82 -5.57 6.97
C LEU A 14 3.76 -5.39 5.88
N PRO A 15 3.25 -6.47 5.26
CA PRO A 15 1.99 -6.42 4.52
C PRO A 15 0.88 -5.82 5.39
N PRO A 16 -0.31 -5.48 4.82
CA PRO A 16 -1.38 -4.91 5.62
C PRO A 16 -1.65 -5.71 6.90
N VAL A 17 -1.58 -5.04 8.04
CA VAL A 17 -1.77 -5.64 9.38
C VAL A 17 -3.22 -5.56 9.85
N HIS A 18 -4.10 -5.07 9.00
CA HIS A 18 -5.50 -4.78 9.30
C HIS A 18 -6.39 -6.03 9.28
N PRO A 19 -7.59 -5.97 9.88
CA PRO A 19 -8.59 -7.01 9.72
C PRO A 19 -8.87 -7.32 8.25
N ILE A 20 -8.96 -8.61 7.92
CA ILE A 20 -9.19 -9.09 6.55
C ILE A 20 -10.69 -9.35 6.35
N GLY A 21 -11.23 -8.89 5.21
CA GLY A 21 -12.62 -9.10 4.83
C GLY A 21 -13.02 -10.58 4.80
N ARG A 22 -14.29 -10.82 5.07
CA ARG A 22 -14.90 -12.16 5.06
C ARG A 22 -15.78 -12.39 3.84
N VAL A 23 -16.41 -11.32 3.36
CA VAL A 23 -17.26 -11.35 2.17
C VAL A 23 -16.41 -11.49 0.92
N ASN A 24 -16.71 -12.46 0.08
CA ASN A 24 -15.95 -12.82 -1.13
C ASN A 24 -14.48 -13.16 -0.85
N ARG A 25 -14.15 -13.58 0.37
CA ARG A 25 -12.79 -13.98 0.76
C ARG A 25 -12.20 -14.95 -0.25
N LYS A 26 -10.94 -14.76 -0.57
CA LYS A 26 -10.23 -15.62 -1.52
C LYS A 26 -9.50 -16.75 -0.81
N GLY A 27 -9.51 -17.91 -1.47
CA GLY A 27 -8.61 -19.02 -1.14
C GLY A 27 -7.32 -18.98 -1.97
N PRO A 28 -6.51 -20.06 -1.89
CA PRO A 28 -5.26 -20.16 -2.64
C PRO A 28 -5.45 -19.93 -4.15
N ASN A 29 -4.48 -19.29 -4.78
CA ASN A 29 -4.49 -18.94 -6.20
C ASN A 29 -5.71 -18.11 -6.63
N ASN A 30 -6.19 -17.23 -5.76
CA ASN A 30 -7.34 -16.34 -6.02
C ASN A 30 -8.66 -17.10 -6.28
N THR A 31 -8.81 -18.30 -5.74
CA THR A 31 -10.08 -19.05 -5.85
C THR A 31 -11.21 -18.36 -5.09
N LEU A 32 -12.45 -18.46 -5.61
CA LEU A 32 -13.67 -17.96 -4.97
C LEU A 32 -14.21 -18.88 -3.86
N THR A 33 -13.61 -20.03 -3.67
CA THR A 33 -14.03 -21.03 -2.69
C THR A 33 -12.93 -21.27 -1.66
N PRO A 34 -12.77 -20.35 -0.67
CA PRO A 34 -11.80 -20.53 0.40
C PRO A 34 -12.16 -21.75 1.26
N GLY A 35 -11.15 -22.43 1.76
CA GLY A 35 -11.32 -23.38 2.85
C GLY A 35 -11.63 -22.68 4.18
N PRO A 36 -12.03 -23.43 5.22
CA PRO A 36 -12.42 -22.85 6.51
C PRO A 36 -11.25 -22.11 7.22
N ASP A 37 -10.02 -22.53 6.95
CA ASP A 37 -8.82 -22.00 7.57
C ASP A 37 -8.04 -21.01 6.67
N ASP A 38 -8.55 -20.70 5.48
CA ASP A 38 -7.89 -19.77 4.57
C ASP A 38 -7.99 -18.34 5.11
N PRO A 39 -6.87 -17.63 5.30
CA PRO A 39 -6.87 -16.30 5.90
C PRO A 39 -7.45 -15.22 4.98
N GLY A 40 -7.55 -15.50 3.69
CA GLY A 40 -7.86 -14.48 2.68
C GLY A 40 -6.65 -13.64 2.28
N SER A 41 -6.89 -12.55 1.57
CA SER A 41 -5.86 -11.61 1.16
C SER A 41 -5.69 -10.50 2.20
N PRO A 42 -4.49 -10.22 2.72
CA PRO A 42 -4.24 -9.08 3.59
C PRO A 42 -4.62 -7.72 2.95
N TRP A 43 -4.61 -7.65 1.62
CA TRP A 43 -5.02 -6.44 0.87
C TRP A 43 -6.54 -6.28 0.74
N ALA A 44 -7.34 -7.28 1.11
CA ALA A 44 -8.79 -7.16 1.27
C ALA A 44 -9.09 -6.62 2.67
N ILE A 45 -8.78 -5.33 2.88
CA ILE A 45 -8.77 -4.69 4.19
C ILE A 45 -10.19 -4.42 4.70
N GLY A 46 -10.42 -4.77 5.95
CA GLY A 46 -11.59 -4.39 6.72
C GLY A 46 -12.63 -5.50 6.89
N SER A 47 -13.19 -5.56 8.07
CA SER A 47 -14.26 -6.45 8.48
C SER A 47 -15.01 -5.85 9.68
N ALA A 48 -15.88 -6.62 10.31
CA ALA A 48 -16.55 -6.20 11.55
C ALA A 48 -15.57 -5.88 12.70
N GLU A 49 -14.34 -6.37 12.62
CA GLU A 49 -13.27 -6.13 13.61
C GLU A 49 -12.56 -4.78 13.41
N GLY A 50 -12.80 -4.07 12.30
CA GLY A 50 -12.24 -2.75 12.04
C GLY A 50 -11.73 -2.57 10.61
N GLY A 51 -11.16 -1.40 10.32
CA GLY A 51 -10.64 -0.99 9.02
C GLY A 51 -9.14 -0.71 9.05
N HIS A 52 -8.75 0.35 8.34
CA HIS A 52 -7.35 0.75 8.13
C HIS A 52 -6.62 1.27 9.38
N ASP A 53 -7.32 1.50 10.48
CA ASP A 53 -6.79 1.92 11.78
C ASP A 53 -6.88 0.84 12.85
N ALA A 54 -7.09 -0.42 12.45
CA ALA A 54 -7.17 -1.56 13.35
C ALA A 54 -6.09 -2.60 13.05
N VAL A 55 -5.64 -3.30 14.07
CA VAL A 55 -4.78 -4.48 13.96
C VAL A 55 -5.65 -5.73 13.86
N HIS A 56 -5.29 -6.65 12.97
CA HIS A 56 -5.98 -7.94 12.82
C HIS A 56 -5.91 -8.73 14.15
N PRO A 57 -7.05 -9.21 14.70
CA PRO A 57 -7.07 -9.87 16.02
C PRO A 57 -6.11 -11.06 16.18
N ALA A 58 -5.81 -11.77 15.09
CA ALA A 58 -4.84 -12.87 15.13
C ALA A 58 -3.38 -12.39 15.26
N LEU A 59 -3.09 -11.10 14.98
CA LEU A 59 -1.78 -10.51 15.16
C LEU A 59 -1.60 -9.87 16.55
N GLY A 60 -2.70 -9.60 17.25
CA GLY A 60 -2.72 -8.96 18.55
C GLY A 60 -3.54 -7.68 18.59
N THR A 61 -3.16 -6.79 19.49
CA THR A 61 -3.78 -5.48 19.73
C THR A 61 -2.89 -4.35 19.21
N ILE A 62 -3.38 -3.11 19.31
CA ILE A 62 -2.54 -1.94 19.02
C ILE A 62 -1.37 -1.81 20.02
N ASP A 63 -1.57 -2.17 21.29
CA ASP A 63 -0.51 -2.17 22.29
C ASP A 63 0.60 -3.20 21.95
N ASP A 64 0.22 -4.34 21.37
CA ASP A 64 1.20 -5.34 20.87
C ASP A 64 1.97 -4.80 19.66
N PHE A 65 1.30 -4.04 18.78
CA PHE A 65 1.96 -3.36 17.67
C PHE A 65 2.95 -2.30 18.17
N ASP A 66 2.56 -1.47 19.14
CA ASP A 66 3.45 -0.48 19.75
C ASP A 66 4.66 -1.12 20.40
N ALA A 67 4.47 -2.26 21.11
CA ALA A 67 5.57 -3.03 21.67
C ALA A 67 6.51 -3.62 20.60
N PHE A 68 5.94 -4.04 19.46
CA PHE A 68 6.71 -4.52 18.31
C PHE A 68 7.56 -3.40 17.69
N VAL A 69 6.99 -2.19 17.49
CA VAL A 69 7.71 -1.01 16.99
C VAL A 69 8.84 -0.62 17.96
N ALA A 70 8.54 -0.51 19.25
CA ALA A 70 9.56 -0.20 20.27
C ALA A 70 10.69 -1.23 20.30
N ARG A 71 10.38 -2.53 20.09
CA ARG A 71 11.42 -3.57 19.97
C ARG A 71 12.25 -3.40 18.72
N ALA A 72 11.63 -3.07 17.58
CA ALA A 72 12.36 -2.81 16.34
C ALA A 72 13.35 -1.65 16.51
N GLU A 73 12.87 -0.52 17.04
CA GLU A 73 13.71 0.66 17.33
C GLU A 73 14.89 0.33 18.24
N SER A 74 14.69 -0.50 19.29
CA SER A 74 15.77 -0.93 20.20
C SER A 74 16.87 -1.74 19.51
N LEU A 75 16.57 -2.29 18.33
CA LEU A 75 17.50 -3.06 17.48
C LEU A 75 18.06 -2.23 16.31
N GLY A 76 17.69 -0.95 16.22
CA GLY A 76 18.07 -0.07 15.11
C GLY A 76 17.30 -0.35 13.81
N LEU A 77 16.12 -1.00 13.91
CA LEU A 77 15.24 -1.28 12.78
C LEU A 77 14.09 -0.29 12.74
N GLU A 78 13.71 0.13 11.54
CA GLU A 78 12.49 0.89 11.28
C GLU A 78 11.36 -0.03 10.77
N ILE A 79 10.11 0.36 11.00
CA ILE A 79 8.94 -0.38 10.52
C ILE A 79 8.33 0.34 9.33
N ALA A 80 8.19 -0.39 8.22
CA ALA A 80 7.39 0.00 7.07
C ALA A 80 6.09 -0.79 7.06
N ILE A 81 4.95 -0.11 6.86
CA ILE A 81 3.67 -0.77 6.65
C ILE A 81 3.14 -0.54 5.24
N ASP A 82 2.27 -1.44 4.80
CA ASP A 82 1.55 -1.27 3.54
C ASP A 82 0.40 -0.27 3.70
N LEU A 83 0.32 0.69 2.78
CA LEU A 83 -0.80 1.61 2.65
C LEU A 83 -1.59 1.26 1.38
N ALA A 84 -2.58 0.39 1.54
CA ALA A 84 -3.45 -0.04 0.46
C ALA A 84 -4.82 0.65 0.57
N LEU A 85 -5.04 1.69 -0.25
CA LEU A 85 -6.27 2.50 -0.25
C LEU A 85 -7.37 1.79 -1.04
N GLN A 86 -7.95 0.78 -0.43
CA GLN A 86 -9.03 -0.07 -0.94
C GLN A 86 -9.72 -0.76 0.24
N ALA A 87 -10.93 -1.27 0.04
CA ALA A 87 -11.73 -1.84 1.11
C ALA A 87 -12.26 -3.22 0.74
N ALA A 88 -12.35 -4.13 1.71
CA ALA A 88 -13.16 -5.33 1.54
C ALA A 88 -14.66 -4.98 1.50
N PRO A 89 -15.53 -5.85 0.97
CA PRO A 89 -16.97 -5.59 0.91
C PRO A 89 -17.63 -5.35 2.27
N ASP A 90 -17.08 -5.91 3.34
CA ASP A 90 -17.52 -5.78 4.71
C ASP A 90 -16.70 -4.78 5.55
N HIS A 91 -15.90 -3.93 4.90
CA HIS A 91 -15.23 -2.81 5.55
C HIS A 91 -16.25 -1.83 6.13
N PRO A 92 -16.02 -1.24 7.33
CA PRO A 92 -16.92 -0.25 7.93
C PRO A 92 -17.27 0.94 7.01
N TRP A 93 -16.34 1.39 6.16
CA TRP A 93 -16.59 2.47 5.20
C TRP A 93 -17.68 2.15 4.18
N VAL A 94 -17.85 0.87 3.79
CA VAL A 94 -18.85 0.50 2.78
C VAL A 94 -20.27 0.84 3.25
N ALA A 95 -20.54 0.68 4.53
CA ALA A 95 -21.83 1.03 5.14
C ALA A 95 -21.92 2.50 5.54
N ALA A 96 -20.84 3.09 6.05
CA ALA A 96 -20.82 4.45 6.57
C ALA A 96 -20.69 5.52 5.47
N HIS A 97 -19.97 5.20 4.40
CA HIS A 97 -19.59 6.11 3.31
C HIS A 97 -19.74 5.44 1.95
N PRO A 98 -20.97 5.02 1.55
CA PRO A 98 -21.19 4.38 0.26
C PRO A 98 -20.78 5.26 -0.93
N GLU A 99 -20.75 6.58 -0.77
CA GLU A 99 -20.27 7.54 -1.75
C GLU A 99 -18.77 7.39 -2.09
N TRP A 100 -17.98 6.77 -1.23
CA TRP A 100 -16.56 6.53 -1.49
C TRP A 100 -16.30 5.35 -2.46
N PHE A 101 -17.36 4.76 -2.98
CA PHE A 101 -17.27 3.62 -3.88
C PHE A 101 -18.04 3.87 -5.18
N THR A 102 -17.62 3.17 -6.24
CA THR A 102 -18.30 3.25 -7.53
C THR A 102 -19.44 2.22 -7.58
N THR A 103 -20.67 2.71 -7.71
CA THR A 103 -21.86 1.87 -7.89
C THR A 103 -22.10 1.60 -9.37
N ARG A 104 -22.34 0.33 -9.73
CA ARG A 104 -22.74 -0.09 -11.07
C ARG A 104 -24.23 0.16 -11.29
N ALA A 105 -24.66 0.09 -12.56
CA ALA A 105 -26.07 0.29 -12.94
C ALA A 105 -27.04 -0.73 -12.30
N ASP A 106 -26.55 -1.89 -11.91
CA ASP A 106 -27.33 -2.93 -11.21
C ASP A 106 -27.39 -2.72 -9.70
N GLY A 107 -26.82 -1.64 -9.18
CA GLY A 107 -26.76 -1.30 -7.77
C GLY A 107 -25.63 -1.97 -6.99
N THR A 108 -24.82 -2.82 -7.62
CA THR A 108 -23.64 -3.41 -6.96
C THR A 108 -22.46 -2.45 -6.94
N ILE A 109 -21.57 -2.60 -5.96
CA ILE A 109 -20.31 -1.85 -5.93
C ILE A 109 -19.29 -2.51 -6.88
N ALA A 110 -18.56 -1.69 -7.62
CA ALA A 110 -17.51 -2.17 -8.50
C ALA A 110 -16.33 -2.72 -7.70
N TYR A 111 -15.94 -3.96 -7.98
CA TYR A 111 -14.72 -4.54 -7.42
C TYR A 111 -13.49 -4.31 -8.32
N ALA A 112 -12.30 -4.49 -7.77
CA ALA A 112 -11.06 -4.31 -8.50
C ALA A 112 -10.87 -5.38 -9.58
N GLU A 113 -10.42 -4.96 -10.76
CA GLU A 113 -10.12 -5.84 -11.88
C GLU A 113 -8.78 -5.46 -12.53
N ASN A 114 -7.98 -6.48 -12.83
CA ASN A 114 -6.80 -6.38 -13.68
C ASN A 114 -6.81 -7.57 -14.63
N PRO A 115 -7.51 -7.47 -15.77
CA PRO A 115 -7.80 -8.61 -16.63
C PRO A 115 -6.54 -9.43 -16.98
N PRO A 116 -6.60 -10.75 -16.91
CA PRO A 116 -7.81 -11.57 -16.66
C PRO A 116 -8.19 -11.73 -15.17
N LYS A 117 -7.42 -11.18 -14.24
CA LYS A 117 -7.65 -11.31 -12.81
C LYS A 117 -8.83 -10.43 -12.34
N LYS A 118 -9.62 -10.95 -11.41
CA LYS A 118 -10.71 -10.27 -10.73
C LYS A 118 -10.56 -10.41 -9.23
N TYR A 119 -10.74 -9.30 -8.52
CA TYR A 119 -10.56 -9.22 -7.05
C TYR A 119 -11.89 -8.83 -6.42
N GLN A 120 -12.83 -9.80 -6.35
CA GLN A 120 -14.18 -9.57 -5.83
C GLN A 120 -14.20 -9.23 -4.33
N ASP A 121 -13.13 -9.50 -3.64
CA ASP A 121 -12.87 -9.18 -2.25
C ASP A 121 -12.31 -7.76 -2.04
N ILE A 122 -12.14 -6.97 -3.12
CA ILE A 122 -11.54 -5.63 -3.07
C ILE A 122 -12.42 -4.62 -3.80
N TYR A 123 -12.87 -3.59 -3.08
CA TYR A 123 -13.55 -2.41 -3.63
C TYR A 123 -12.58 -1.24 -3.70
N PRO A 124 -12.24 -0.73 -4.90
CA PRO A 124 -11.44 0.49 -5.05
C PRO A 124 -12.17 1.71 -4.50
N LEU A 125 -11.42 2.64 -3.92
CA LEU A 125 -11.96 3.92 -3.47
C LEU A 125 -12.13 4.89 -4.65
N ASN A 126 -13.23 5.63 -4.63
CA ASN A 126 -13.59 6.64 -5.62
C ASN A 126 -13.48 8.03 -5.00
N PHE A 127 -12.49 8.79 -5.44
CA PHE A 127 -12.23 10.15 -4.95
C PHE A 127 -13.06 11.24 -5.65
N ASP A 128 -13.91 10.90 -6.63
CA ASP A 128 -14.67 11.88 -7.41
C ASP A 128 -15.96 12.32 -6.71
N ASN A 129 -16.57 11.44 -5.90
CA ASN A 129 -17.88 11.72 -5.28
C ASN A 129 -17.77 12.56 -4.01
N ASP A 130 -16.75 12.32 -3.19
CA ASP A 130 -16.45 13.06 -1.95
C ASP A 130 -14.93 13.21 -1.80
N PRO A 131 -14.30 14.06 -2.60
CA PRO A 131 -12.84 14.20 -2.58
C PRO A 131 -12.29 14.70 -1.25
N GLU A 132 -13.00 15.61 -0.57
CA GLU A 132 -12.52 16.19 0.68
C GLU A 132 -12.71 15.24 1.87
N GLY A 133 -13.84 14.57 1.99
CA GLY A 133 -14.09 13.62 3.08
C GLY A 133 -13.19 12.41 2.98
N LEU A 134 -13.08 11.82 1.79
CA LEU A 134 -12.19 10.66 1.59
C LEU A 134 -10.72 11.02 1.78
N TYR A 135 -10.29 12.19 1.28
CA TYR A 135 -8.92 12.67 1.51
C TYR A 135 -8.63 12.86 3.00
N ALA A 136 -9.54 13.49 3.74
CA ALA A 136 -9.35 13.73 5.17
C ALA A 136 -9.21 12.40 5.95
N GLU A 137 -9.97 11.39 5.56
CA GLU A 137 -9.87 10.06 6.17
C GLU A 137 -8.56 9.37 5.82
N VAL A 138 -8.09 9.45 4.59
CA VAL A 138 -6.77 8.92 4.19
C VAL A 138 -5.65 9.58 4.99
N GLU A 139 -5.65 10.91 5.12
CA GLU A 139 -4.66 11.62 5.93
C GLU A 139 -4.76 11.22 7.41
N ARG A 140 -5.97 11.07 7.96
CA ARG A 140 -6.19 10.61 9.34
C ARG A 140 -5.56 9.22 9.56
N VAL A 141 -5.77 8.29 8.65
CA VAL A 141 -5.20 6.93 8.73
C VAL A 141 -3.67 6.96 8.72
N VAL A 142 -3.06 7.74 7.82
CA VAL A 142 -1.60 7.88 7.77
C VAL A 142 -1.08 8.45 9.09
N ARG A 143 -1.68 9.55 9.60
CA ARG A 143 -1.27 10.16 10.86
C ARG A 143 -1.52 9.26 12.07
N TYR A 144 -2.55 8.42 12.05
CA TYR A 144 -2.79 7.42 13.07
C TYR A 144 -1.59 6.46 13.19
N TRP A 145 -1.13 5.87 12.09
CA TRP A 145 0.02 4.97 12.12
C TRP A 145 1.33 5.69 12.42
N MET A 146 1.46 6.95 12.01
CA MET A 146 2.61 7.78 12.43
C MET A 146 2.64 7.98 13.94
N ALA A 147 1.49 8.15 14.58
CA ALA A 147 1.40 8.25 16.04
C ALA A 147 1.79 6.94 16.76
N HIS A 148 1.70 5.81 16.08
CA HIS A 148 2.17 4.49 16.53
C HIS A 148 3.59 4.14 16.02
N GLY A 149 4.39 5.15 15.67
CA GLY A 149 5.81 5.00 15.35
C GLY A 149 6.14 4.61 13.92
N VAL A 150 5.16 4.48 13.02
CA VAL A 150 5.42 4.18 11.62
C VAL A 150 5.95 5.43 10.91
N ARG A 151 7.07 5.28 10.20
CA ARG A 151 7.70 6.35 9.43
C ARG A 151 7.84 6.03 7.93
N ILE A 152 7.56 4.80 7.53
CA ILE A 152 7.71 4.34 6.16
C ILE A 152 6.40 3.68 5.70
N PHE A 153 5.86 4.15 4.58
CA PHE A 153 4.65 3.61 3.95
C PHE A 153 4.97 3.07 2.56
N ARG A 154 4.83 1.77 2.37
CA ARG A 154 4.80 1.19 1.02
C ARG A 154 3.40 1.34 0.49
N VAL A 155 3.23 2.13 -0.55
CA VAL A 155 1.92 2.46 -1.10
C VAL A 155 1.56 1.49 -2.22
N ASP A 156 0.50 0.74 -2.01
CA ASP A 156 -0.04 -0.23 -2.95
C ASP A 156 -0.73 0.47 -4.13
N ASN A 157 -0.29 0.18 -5.34
CA ASN A 157 -0.87 0.69 -6.58
C ASN A 157 -1.23 2.20 -6.57
N PRO A 158 -0.31 3.12 -6.26
CA PRO A 158 -0.61 4.55 -6.16
C PRO A 158 -1.08 5.14 -7.50
N HIS A 159 -0.69 4.56 -8.62
CA HIS A 159 -1.09 5.00 -9.96
C HIS A 159 -2.58 4.79 -10.27
N THR A 160 -3.30 4.06 -9.44
CA THR A 160 -4.76 3.86 -9.56
C THR A 160 -5.58 4.92 -8.83
N LYS A 161 -4.94 5.86 -8.15
CA LYS A 161 -5.54 6.98 -7.45
C LYS A 161 -5.15 8.30 -8.12
N PRO A 162 -5.94 9.37 -7.97
CA PRO A 162 -5.60 10.67 -8.55
C PRO A 162 -4.27 11.22 -8.00
N LEU A 163 -3.43 11.78 -8.86
CA LEU A 163 -2.14 12.35 -8.45
C LEU A 163 -2.26 13.45 -7.38
N TRP A 164 -3.35 14.25 -7.42
CA TRP A 164 -3.58 15.31 -6.46
C TRP A 164 -3.71 14.80 -5.00
N VAL A 165 -4.18 13.56 -4.82
CA VAL A 165 -4.28 12.93 -3.49
C VAL A 165 -2.89 12.80 -2.89
N TRP A 166 -1.95 12.30 -3.68
CA TRP A 166 -0.56 12.09 -3.25
C TRP A 166 0.17 13.40 -3.04
N ASP A 167 0.05 14.34 -3.98
CA ASP A 167 0.64 15.68 -3.87
C ASP A 167 0.19 16.39 -2.58
N ARG A 168 -1.11 16.38 -2.31
CA ARG A 168 -1.68 16.99 -1.11
C ARG A 168 -1.26 16.26 0.17
N LEU A 169 -1.31 14.92 0.17
CA LEU A 169 -0.95 14.12 1.34
C LEU A 169 0.52 14.32 1.71
N MET A 170 1.42 14.20 0.74
CA MET A 170 2.85 14.34 1.00
C MET A 170 3.21 15.77 1.39
N SER A 171 2.62 16.78 0.73
CA SER A 171 2.80 18.17 1.12
C SER A 171 2.36 18.43 2.56
N SER A 172 1.22 17.86 2.98
CA SER A 172 0.71 18.00 4.35
C SER A 172 1.61 17.28 5.37
N ILE A 173 2.02 16.04 5.08
CA ILE A 173 2.86 15.26 5.99
C ILE A 173 4.26 15.88 6.10
N PHE A 174 4.92 16.19 4.98
CA PHE A 174 6.28 16.73 5.00
C PHE A 174 6.40 18.12 5.63
N ALA A 175 5.30 18.88 5.70
CA ALA A 175 5.29 20.15 6.41
C ALA A 175 5.52 20.01 7.93
N THR A 176 5.17 18.85 8.51
CA THR A 176 5.32 18.56 9.95
C THR A 176 6.32 17.46 10.23
N ASP A 177 6.41 16.48 9.34
CA ASP A 177 7.18 15.25 9.51
C ASP A 177 8.00 14.93 8.23
N PRO A 178 9.06 15.68 7.95
CA PRO A 178 9.82 15.57 6.70
C PRO A 178 10.60 14.25 6.55
N ASP A 179 10.75 13.49 7.62
CA ASP A 179 11.46 12.21 7.64
C ASP A 179 10.57 11.00 7.29
N VAL A 180 9.27 11.22 7.10
CA VAL A 180 8.35 10.15 6.66
C VAL A 180 8.62 9.81 5.20
N LEU A 181 8.66 8.52 4.89
CA LEU A 181 8.92 8.01 3.54
C LEU A 181 7.70 7.35 2.93
N PHE A 182 7.46 7.64 1.66
CA PHE A 182 6.46 6.97 0.83
C PHE A 182 7.13 6.26 -0.33
N LEU A 183 6.92 4.95 -0.43
CA LEU A 183 7.51 4.08 -1.43
C LEU A 183 6.42 3.63 -2.41
N ALA A 184 6.54 3.98 -3.70
CA ALA A 184 5.52 3.66 -4.68
C ALA A 184 5.69 2.23 -5.22
N GLU A 185 4.71 1.38 -4.98
CA GLU A 185 4.56 0.13 -5.73
C GLU A 185 3.72 0.41 -6.98
N ALA A 186 4.39 0.75 -8.07
CA ALA A 186 3.72 1.24 -9.27
C ALA A 186 4.26 0.58 -10.53
N PHE A 187 3.64 -0.53 -10.94
CA PHE A 187 3.90 -1.16 -12.24
C PHE A 187 3.02 -0.50 -13.30
N THR A 188 3.43 0.70 -13.73
CA THR A 188 2.67 1.54 -14.65
C THR A 188 3.55 2.06 -15.78
N ARG A 189 2.97 2.82 -16.72
CA ARG A 189 3.72 3.42 -17.83
C ARG A 189 4.75 4.45 -17.32
N PRO A 190 5.89 4.61 -18.02
CA PRO A 190 6.96 5.52 -17.58
C PRO A 190 6.52 6.95 -17.23
N PRO A 191 5.61 7.60 -17.98
CA PRO A 191 5.16 8.94 -17.61
C PRO A 191 4.48 9.01 -16.25
N MET A 192 3.61 8.04 -15.91
CA MET A 192 2.95 7.98 -14.62
C MET A 192 3.93 7.65 -13.48
N MET A 193 4.88 6.75 -13.72
CA MET A 193 5.93 6.43 -12.74
C MET A 193 6.77 7.69 -12.41
N ARG A 194 7.10 8.50 -13.41
CA ARG A 194 7.82 9.77 -13.20
C ARG A 194 6.95 10.79 -12.48
N ALA A 195 5.67 10.92 -12.84
CA ALA A 195 4.73 11.83 -12.17
C ALA A 195 4.58 11.49 -10.68
N LEU A 196 4.53 10.21 -10.31
CA LEU A 196 4.52 9.80 -8.91
C LEU A 196 5.81 10.21 -8.18
N ALA A 197 6.97 10.08 -8.81
CA ALA A 197 8.22 10.55 -8.21
C ALA A 197 8.25 12.09 -8.06
N GLU A 198 7.71 12.82 -9.03
CA GLU A 198 7.62 14.29 -9.01
C GLU A 198 6.69 14.83 -7.93
N VAL A 199 5.60 14.12 -7.59
CA VAL A 199 4.69 14.53 -6.51
C VAL A 199 5.20 14.17 -5.11
N GLY A 200 6.34 13.48 -4.99
CA GLY A 200 7.04 13.34 -3.71
C GLY A 200 7.31 11.92 -3.21
N PHE A 201 6.97 10.86 -3.97
CA PHE A 201 7.42 9.52 -3.60
C PHE A 201 8.95 9.43 -3.60
N GLN A 202 9.55 9.10 -2.45
CA GLN A 202 11.00 9.07 -2.30
C GLN A 202 11.64 7.88 -3.01
N GLN A 203 10.89 6.80 -3.21
CA GLN A 203 11.36 5.63 -3.97
C GLN A 203 10.22 5.06 -4.80
N SER A 204 10.53 4.51 -5.96
CA SER A 204 9.58 3.84 -6.83
C SER A 204 10.10 2.49 -7.29
N TYR A 205 9.21 1.53 -7.48
CA TYR A 205 9.50 0.33 -8.23
C TYR A 205 9.90 0.67 -9.66
N THR A 206 10.61 -0.23 -10.31
CA THR A 206 11.22 0.00 -11.64
C THR A 206 10.99 -1.17 -12.56
N TYR A 207 11.29 -0.99 -13.85
CA TYR A 207 11.26 -2.05 -14.85
C TYR A 207 12.51 -2.95 -14.82
N PHE A 208 13.33 -2.88 -13.80
CA PHE A 208 14.55 -3.67 -13.68
C PHE A 208 14.29 -5.18 -13.86
N THR A 209 13.22 -5.72 -13.29
CA THR A 209 12.88 -7.15 -13.38
C THR A 209 12.56 -7.65 -14.79
N TRP A 210 12.22 -6.74 -15.71
CA TRP A 210 11.96 -7.08 -17.11
C TRP A 210 13.16 -6.79 -18.04
N ARG A 211 14.33 -6.54 -17.48
CA ARG A 211 15.58 -6.33 -18.21
C ARG A 211 16.41 -7.59 -18.07
N ASN A 212 16.53 -8.38 -19.16
CA ASN A 212 17.11 -9.72 -19.12
C ASN A 212 18.46 -9.82 -19.84
N THR A 213 18.80 -8.84 -20.66
CA THR A 213 20.07 -8.79 -21.39
C THR A 213 20.98 -7.71 -20.83
N ARG A 214 22.29 -7.86 -21.04
CA ARG A 214 23.27 -6.83 -20.67
C ARG A 214 22.91 -5.47 -21.28
N GLN A 215 22.54 -5.44 -22.55
CA GLN A 215 22.20 -4.20 -23.23
C GLN A 215 20.98 -3.51 -22.58
N GLU A 216 19.91 -4.25 -22.34
CA GLU A 216 18.69 -3.69 -21.68
C GLU A 216 18.98 -3.14 -20.28
N ILE A 217 19.81 -3.85 -19.51
CA ILE A 217 20.21 -3.40 -18.17
C ILE A 217 21.04 -2.13 -18.25
N GLU A 218 22.03 -2.07 -19.17
CA GLU A 218 22.87 -0.89 -19.35
C GLU A 218 22.08 0.31 -19.85
N GLU A 219 21.16 0.14 -20.80
CA GLU A 219 20.30 1.21 -21.32
C GLU A 219 19.39 1.75 -20.22
N TYR A 220 18.77 0.86 -19.45
CA TYR A 220 17.88 1.26 -18.37
C TYR A 220 18.63 1.95 -17.22
N ALA A 221 19.81 1.46 -16.86
CA ALA A 221 20.64 2.10 -15.86
C ALA A 221 21.06 3.51 -16.30
N ARG A 222 21.39 3.71 -17.59
CA ARG A 222 21.70 5.06 -18.14
C ARG A 222 20.46 5.97 -18.13
N GLU A 223 19.26 5.44 -18.44
CA GLU A 223 18.01 6.20 -18.36
C GLU A 223 17.78 6.71 -16.93
N LEU A 224 17.90 5.83 -15.94
CA LEU A 224 17.69 6.17 -14.53
C LEU A 224 18.78 7.11 -13.96
N ALA A 225 20.03 6.97 -14.42
CA ALA A 225 21.13 7.86 -14.04
C ALA A 225 21.10 9.22 -14.78
N GLY A 226 20.20 9.38 -15.74
CA GLY A 226 20.01 10.61 -16.51
C GLY A 226 19.17 11.66 -15.76
N PRO A 227 18.35 12.46 -16.47
CA PRO A 227 17.54 13.52 -15.85
C PRO A 227 16.60 13.03 -14.75
N ALA A 228 16.12 11.79 -14.82
CA ALA A 228 15.25 11.19 -13.78
C ALA A 228 15.94 11.09 -12.42
N ALA A 229 17.25 10.98 -12.36
CA ALA A 229 18.01 10.91 -11.11
C ALA A 229 17.84 12.16 -10.22
N ALA A 230 17.38 13.29 -10.78
CA ALA A 230 17.14 14.52 -10.03
C ALA A 230 15.95 14.39 -9.04
N TYR A 231 14.96 13.56 -9.36
CA TYR A 231 13.72 13.47 -8.60
C TYR A 231 13.25 12.03 -8.30
N MET A 232 13.79 11.01 -8.99
CA MET A 232 13.37 9.63 -8.85
C MET A 232 14.48 8.79 -8.21
N ARG A 233 14.12 7.96 -7.21
CA ARG A 233 15.00 6.95 -6.63
C ARG A 233 14.45 5.57 -7.01
N PRO A 234 15.21 4.79 -7.80
CA PRO A 234 14.78 3.47 -8.24
C PRO A 234 14.93 2.44 -7.11
N ASN A 235 13.95 1.55 -6.99
CA ASN A 235 14.08 0.32 -6.25
C ASN A 235 14.49 -0.81 -7.21
N PHE A 236 15.65 -1.42 -6.99
CA PHE A 236 16.10 -2.60 -7.69
C PHE A 236 15.94 -3.83 -6.79
N PHE A 237 15.27 -4.84 -7.30
CA PHE A 237 15.05 -6.09 -6.57
C PHE A 237 15.21 -7.28 -7.53
N VAL A 238 15.65 -8.41 -7.01
CA VAL A 238 15.86 -9.65 -7.80
C VAL A 238 14.61 -10.52 -7.83
N ASN A 239 13.77 -10.42 -6.83
CA ASN A 239 12.45 -11.05 -6.77
C ASN A 239 11.51 -10.26 -5.85
N THR A 240 10.20 -10.48 -6.02
CA THR A 240 9.13 -10.04 -5.13
C THR A 240 8.12 -11.17 -5.00
N PRO A 241 7.13 -11.06 -4.08
CA PRO A 241 6.02 -12.01 -4.05
C PRO A 241 5.19 -12.05 -5.34
N ASP A 242 5.25 -10.98 -6.16
CA ASP A 242 4.42 -10.79 -7.35
C ASP A 242 5.13 -11.14 -8.66
N ILE A 243 6.47 -11.22 -8.67
CA ILE A 243 7.31 -11.42 -9.86
C ILE A 243 8.39 -12.46 -9.58
#